data_0f534eecf6487cc9ec3a03d036ebafad
#
_entry.id   0f534eecf6487cc9ec3a03d036ebafad
#
_cell.length_a   1.000
_cell.length_b   1.000
_cell.length_c   1.000
_cell.angle_alpha   90.00
_cell.angle_beta   90.00
_cell.angle_gamma   90.00
#
_symmetry.space_group_name_H-M   'P 1'
#
loop_
_entity.id
_entity.type
_entity.pdbx_description
1 polymer ?
#
loop_
_entity_poly.entity_id
_entity_poly.type
_entity_poly.pdbx_seq_one_letter_code
_entity_poly.pdbx_strand_id
1 'polypeptide(L)'
;MQNGRHLQTVRVGASEAKPLGIVWVVSTYPLEAAGLEKALERRATVHIGARPPEAGLSCVIFCTDGRAASFPSDLKRVRELGQGVPLLVFGPNLDLSLAQAALNFGAAGFVHAAMEREQVVRAVEVAQKGELVAPRGLLQYIMNQNKSPDLKDLSTRQREILGLVAERLSNAEIARRLYLSESTVKQHLRTAYKVLGVHNRTEAVRVLVSIDGSTGRGL
;
A
#
# COMPACT_ATOMS: atom_id res chain seq x y z
N MET A 1 -54.01 -15.83 38.12
CA MET A 1 -52.69 -16.48 38.06
C MET A 1 -51.90 -15.82 36.97
N GLN A 2 -51.07 -14.84 37.36
CA GLN A 2 -50.22 -14.07 36.44
C GLN A 2 -48.77 -14.56 36.59
N ASN A 3 -48.25 -15.15 35.52
CA ASN A 3 -46.85 -15.54 35.46
C ASN A 3 -46.08 -14.39 34.75
N GLY A 4 -45.47 -13.52 35.56
CA GLY A 4 -44.50 -12.54 35.09
C GLY A 4 -43.19 -13.21 34.85
N ARG A 5 -42.78 -13.37 33.58
CA ARG A 5 -41.41 -13.74 33.19
C ARG A 5 -40.52 -12.51 33.30
N HIS A 6 -39.69 -12.45 34.31
CA HIS A 6 -38.55 -11.55 34.41
C HIS A 6 -37.56 -11.90 33.29
N LEU A 7 -37.44 -11.01 32.31
CA LEU A 7 -36.32 -11.01 31.38
C LEU A 7 -35.08 -10.46 32.12
N GLN A 8 -34.22 -11.37 32.53
CA GLN A 8 -32.87 -10.98 32.97
C GLN A 8 -32.08 -10.45 31.76
N THR A 9 -31.88 -9.14 31.71
CA THR A 9 -30.94 -8.52 30.79
C THR A 9 -29.52 -8.93 31.19
N VAL A 10 -28.97 -9.91 30.48
CA VAL A 10 -27.55 -10.23 30.61
C VAL A 10 -26.76 -9.02 30.09
N ARG A 11 -26.24 -8.23 31.00
CA ARG A 11 -25.17 -7.25 30.68
C ARG A 11 -23.96 -8.08 30.24
N VAL A 12 -23.73 -8.17 28.92
CA VAL A 12 -22.46 -8.60 28.39
C VAL A 12 -21.44 -7.58 28.90
N GLY A 13 -20.63 -7.97 29.87
CA GLY A 13 -19.57 -7.15 30.41
C GLY A 13 -18.66 -6.73 29.24
N ALA A 14 -18.50 -5.42 29.06
CA ALA A 14 -17.45 -4.89 28.22
C ALA A 14 -16.13 -5.41 28.79
N SER A 15 -15.53 -6.38 28.15
CA SER A 15 -14.17 -6.82 28.43
C SER A 15 -13.30 -5.55 28.31
N GLU A 16 -12.73 -5.11 29.43
CA GLU A 16 -11.78 -3.99 29.43
C GLU A 16 -10.58 -4.43 28.60
N ALA A 17 -10.62 -4.07 27.33
CA ALA A 17 -9.58 -4.44 26.40
C ALA A 17 -8.28 -3.74 26.82
N LYS A 18 -7.19 -4.51 26.98
CA LYS A 18 -5.88 -4.07 27.45
C LYS A 18 -5.41 -2.79 26.75
N PRO A 19 -4.92 -1.77 27.47
CA PRO A 19 -4.36 -0.57 26.86
C PRO A 19 -3.24 -0.90 25.86
N LEU A 20 -3.18 -0.17 24.75
CA LEU A 20 -2.19 -0.36 23.69
C LEU A 20 -0.83 0.29 24.01
N GLY A 21 -0.73 1.01 25.15
CA GLY A 21 0.47 1.76 25.52
C GLY A 21 0.60 3.08 24.73
N ILE A 22 1.83 3.53 24.47
CA ILE A 22 2.08 4.77 23.75
C ILE A 22 2.28 4.47 22.26
N VAL A 23 1.46 5.09 21.41
CA VAL A 23 1.58 5.03 19.95
C VAL A 23 2.19 6.35 19.47
N TRP A 24 3.35 6.25 18.81
CA TRP A 24 4.00 7.41 18.21
C TRP A 24 3.53 7.60 16.78
N VAL A 25 2.93 8.77 16.49
CA VAL A 25 2.46 9.17 15.15
C VAL A 25 3.45 10.16 14.56
N VAL A 26 4.06 9.79 13.46
CA VAL A 26 4.96 10.61 12.65
C VAL A 26 4.21 11.05 11.40
N SER A 27 3.80 12.30 11.37
CA SER A 27 3.05 12.89 10.25
C SER A 27 3.49 14.33 10.00
N THR A 28 3.57 14.70 8.73
CA THR A 28 3.70 16.09 8.29
C THR A 28 2.32 16.73 8.02
N TYR A 29 1.24 15.94 8.12
CA TYR A 29 -0.14 16.36 7.87
C TYR A 29 -0.92 16.43 9.18
N PRO A 30 -1.20 17.65 9.72
CA PRO A 30 -1.85 17.79 11.04
C PRO A 30 -3.22 17.11 11.14
N LEU A 31 -4.01 17.12 10.07
CA LEU A 31 -5.36 16.51 10.07
C LEU A 31 -5.28 14.98 10.16
N GLU A 32 -4.31 14.36 9.53
CA GLU A 32 -4.10 12.91 9.63
C GLU A 32 -3.68 12.52 11.04
N ALA A 33 -2.75 13.28 11.63
CA ALA A 33 -2.30 13.06 12.99
C ALA A 33 -3.45 13.19 14.00
N ALA A 34 -4.26 14.24 13.89
CA ALA A 34 -5.44 14.44 14.73
C ALA A 34 -6.50 13.35 14.54
N GLY A 35 -6.69 12.88 13.31
CA GLY A 35 -7.58 11.75 13.01
C GLY A 35 -7.15 10.45 13.68
N LEU A 36 -5.86 10.14 13.61
CA LEU A 36 -5.28 8.96 14.27
C LEU A 36 -5.32 9.09 15.79
N GLU A 37 -5.00 10.27 16.35
CA GLU A 37 -5.16 10.54 17.78
C GLU A 37 -6.58 10.25 18.23
N LYS A 38 -7.57 10.81 17.54
CA LYS A 38 -8.99 10.58 17.84
C LYS A 38 -9.40 9.12 17.69
N ALA A 39 -8.85 8.41 16.70
CA ALA A 39 -9.11 6.99 16.52
C ALA A 39 -8.57 6.14 17.68
N LEU A 40 -7.46 6.52 18.27
CA LEU A 40 -6.75 5.73 19.29
C LEU A 40 -7.00 6.16 20.72
N GLU A 41 -7.55 7.37 20.98
CA GLU A 41 -7.65 8.02 22.29
C GLU A 41 -8.23 7.16 23.43
N ARG A 42 -9.14 6.21 23.11
CA ARG A 42 -9.75 5.33 24.12
C ARG A 42 -8.89 4.11 24.47
N ARG A 43 -7.86 3.84 23.68
CA ARG A 43 -7.09 2.59 23.79
C ARG A 43 -5.59 2.81 23.94
N ALA A 44 -5.08 3.97 23.51
CA ALA A 44 -3.67 4.32 23.54
C ALA A 44 -3.45 5.77 23.96
N THR A 45 -2.28 6.06 24.51
CA THR A 45 -1.75 7.42 24.57
C THR A 45 -1.06 7.71 23.24
N VAL A 46 -1.46 8.77 22.55
CA VAL A 46 -0.86 9.14 21.27
C VAL A 46 0.16 10.23 21.47
N HIS A 47 1.38 9.99 20.98
CA HIS A 47 2.45 10.97 20.93
C HIS A 47 2.68 11.39 19.48
N ILE A 48 2.42 12.66 19.16
CA ILE A 48 2.61 13.22 17.80
C ILE A 48 3.89 14.03 17.77
N GLY A 49 4.79 13.73 16.83
CA GLY A 49 6.02 14.50 16.72
C GLY A 49 7.08 13.84 15.83
N ALA A 50 8.16 14.61 15.57
CA ALA A 50 9.30 14.14 14.78
C ALA A 50 10.25 13.20 15.55
N ARG A 51 10.11 13.15 16.88
CA ARG A 51 10.93 12.30 17.77
C ARG A 51 10.03 11.37 18.58
N PRO A 52 10.50 10.17 18.92
CA PRO A 52 9.75 9.26 19.78
C PRO A 52 9.62 9.81 21.22
N PRO A 53 8.66 9.31 22.01
CA PRO A 53 8.61 9.55 23.44
C PRO A 53 9.83 8.94 24.14
N GLU A 54 10.19 9.47 25.30
CA GLU A 54 11.36 9.02 26.05
C GLU A 54 11.26 7.56 26.55
N ALA A 55 10.04 7.11 26.85
CA ALA A 55 9.79 5.75 27.32
C ALA A 55 8.37 5.29 26.99
N GLY A 56 8.12 3.98 27.08
CA GLY A 56 6.80 3.38 26.96
C GLY A 56 6.25 3.26 25.53
N LEU A 57 7.10 3.49 24.53
CA LEU A 57 6.73 3.32 23.12
C LEU A 57 6.33 1.86 22.85
N SER A 58 5.19 1.66 22.19
CA SER A 58 4.62 0.35 21.93
C SER A 58 4.31 0.09 20.46
N CYS A 59 4.14 1.15 19.68
CA CYS A 59 3.90 1.07 18.23
C CYS A 59 4.21 2.42 17.58
N VAL A 60 4.60 2.40 16.33
CA VAL A 60 4.80 3.60 15.49
C VAL A 60 3.79 3.59 14.35
N ILE A 61 3.22 4.75 14.02
CA ILE A 61 2.44 4.97 12.80
C ILE A 61 3.12 6.08 12.00
N PHE A 62 3.65 5.72 10.84
CA PHE A 62 4.29 6.66 9.91
C PHE A 62 3.35 7.03 8.79
N CYS A 63 2.96 8.30 8.72
CA CYS A 63 2.04 8.82 7.70
C CYS A 63 2.81 9.27 6.47
N THR A 64 2.36 8.83 5.29
CA THR A 64 2.98 9.18 4.01
C THR A 64 2.00 8.95 2.85
N ASP A 65 2.16 9.71 1.77
CA ASP A 65 1.50 9.44 0.49
C ASP A 65 2.33 8.53 -0.43
N GLY A 66 3.53 8.12 0.01
CA GLY A 66 4.42 7.24 -0.74
C GLY A 66 5.06 7.85 -1.98
N ARG A 67 4.79 9.13 -2.28
CA ARG A 67 5.27 9.80 -3.51
C ARG A 67 6.67 10.38 -3.36
N ALA A 68 7.11 10.64 -2.13
CA ALA A 68 8.42 11.20 -1.88
C ALA A 68 9.52 10.17 -2.23
N ALA A 69 10.53 10.60 -2.97
CA ALA A 69 11.71 9.78 -3.23
C ALA A 69 12.45 9.37 -1.94
N SER A 70 12.24 10.12 -0.87
CA SER A 70 12.77 9.85 0.47
C SER A 70 12.02 8.77 1.24
N PHE A 71 10.88 8.27 0.76
CA PHE A 71 10.05 7.30 1.50
C PHE A 71 10.85 6.12 2.09
N PRO A 72 11.74 5.44 1.35
CA PRO A 72 12.50 4.33 1.91
C PRO A 72 13.45 4.75 3.03
N SER A 73 14.11 5.91 2.89
CA SER A 73 15.04 6.44 3.89
C SER A 73 14.32 6.97 5.13
N ASP A 74 13.16 7.61 4.94
CA ASP A 74 12.33 8.10 6.03
C ASP A 74 11.77 6.94 6.85
N LEU A 75 11.28 5.88 6.18
CA LEU A 75 10.76 4.69 6.84
C LEU A 75 11.86 3.99 7.66
N LYS A 76 13.05 3.84 7.08
CA LYS A 76 14.21 3.27 7.76
C LYS A 76 14.56 4.08 9.00
N ARG A 77 14.67 5.41 8.88
CA ARG A 77 14.95 6.32 9.99
C ARG A 77 13.91 6.23 11.11
N VAL A 78 12.62 6.24 10.76
CA VAL A 78 11.53 6.14 11.74
C VAL A 78 11.58 4.79 12.45
N ARG A 79 11.88 3.71 11.75
CA ARG A 79 12.04 2.38 12.33
C ARG A 79 13.23 2.29 13.30
N GLU A 80 14.36 2.91 12.96
CA GLU A 80 15.54 2.98 13.84
C GLU A 80 15.22 3.76 15.12
N LEU A 81 14.54 4.91 15.00
CA LEU A 81 14.11 5.71 16.14
C LEU A 81 13.07 4.98 17.00
N GLY A 82 12.23 4.14 16.39
CA GLY A 82 11.23 3.33 17.09
C GLY A 82 11.79 2.14 17.88
N GLN A 83 13.11 1.90 17.86
CA GLN A 83 13.80 0.90 18.69
C GLN A 83 13.21 -0.52 18.64
N GLY A 84 12.75 -0.94 17.46
CA GLY A 84 12.26 -2.30 17.22
C GLY A 84 10.80 -2.57 17.58
N VAL A 85 10.05 -1.57 18.05
CA VAL A 85 8.59 -1.72 18.15
C VAL A 85 7.95 -1.81 16.76
N PRO A 86 6.76 -2.43 16.63
CA PRO A 86 6.09 -2.54 15.34
C PRO A 86 5.80 -1.17 14.73
N LEU A 87 6.05 -1.06 13.43
CA LEU A 87 5.82 0.14 12.64
C LEU A 87 4.72 -0.13 11.61
N LEU A 88 3.66 0.64 11.66
CA LEU A 88 2.61 0.69 10.65
C LEU A 88 2.82 1.89 9.72
N VAL A 89 2.57 1.71 8.44
CA VAL A 89 2.52 2.83 7.48
C VAL A 89 1.07 3.24 7.28
N PHE A 90 0.79 4.54 7.37
CA PHE A 90 -0.51 5.12 7.10
C PHE A 90 -0.49 5.88 5.77
N GLY A 91 -1.44 5.55 4.90
CA GLY A 91 -1.66 6.25 3.64
C GLY A 91 -3.03 6.92 3.56
N PRO A 92 -3.20 7.99 2.75
CA PRO A 92 -4.48 8.67 2.60
C PRO A 92 -5.55 7.79 1.93
N ASN A 93 -5.14 6.79 1.17
CA ASN A 93 -6.02 5.87 0.46
C ASN A 93 -5.49 4.45 0.54
N LEU A 94 -6.33 3.47 0.17
CA LEU A 94 -5.89 2.11 -0.07
C LEU A 94 -5.01 2.07 -1.34
N ASP A 95 -3.71 1.96 -1.13
CA ASP A 95 -2.71 1.82 -2.18
C ASP A 95 -1.92 0.53 -1.97
N LEU A 96 -2.13 -0.45 -2.83
CA LEU A 96 -1.49 -1.76 -2.72
C LEU A 96 0.00 -1.72 -3.07
N SER A 97 0.44 -0.78 -3.91
CA SER A 97 1.86 -0.61 -4.23
C SER A 97 2.62 -0.01 -3.05
N LEU A 98 2.03 1.00 -2.40
CA LEU A 98 2.58 1.58 -1.18
C LEU A 98 2.58 0.57 -0.02
N ALA A 99 1.51 -0.21 0.13
CA ALA A 99 1.42 -1.27 1.13
C ALA A 99 2.53 -2.32 0.91
N GLN A 100 2.74 -2.78 -0.32
CA GLN A 100 3.82 -3.71 -0.66
C GLN A 100 5.19 -3.10 -0.36
N ALA A 101 5.43 -1.86 -0.78
CA ALA A 101 6.68 -1.17 -0.50
C ALA A 101 6.94 -1.05 1.01
N ALA A 102 5.93 -0.64 1.79
CA ALA A 102 6.02 -0.56 3.24
C ALA A 102 6.46 -1.89 3.87
N LEU A 103 5.84 -3.01 3.47
CA LEU A 103 6.19 -4.34 3.96
C LEU A 103 7.60 -4.76 3.54
N ASN A 104 8.00 -4.49 2.30
CA ASN A 104 9.35 -4.78 1.80
C ASN A 104 10.45 -4.04 2.59
N PHE A 105 10.13 -2.85 3.12
CA PHE A 105 11.03 -2.09 4.00
C PHE A 105 10.86 -2.42 5.50
N GLY A 106 10.11 -3.48 5.82
CA GLY A 106 10.00 -4.04 7.16
C GLY A 106 8.97 -3.37 8.06
N ALA A 107 7.95 -2.71 7.47
CA ALA A 107 6.77 -2.32 8.25
C ALA A 107 5.98 -3.55 8.68
N ALA A 108 5.36 -3.49 9.86
CA ALA A 108 4.45 -4.52 10.37
C ALA A 108 3.08 -4.48 9.68
N GLY A 109 2.81 -3.43 8.89
CA GLY A 109 1.58 -3.37 8.11
C GLY A 109 1.25 -2.00 7.53
N PHE A 110 0.08 -1.97 6.88
CA PHE A 110 -0.44 -0.79 6.21
C PHE A 110 -1.87 -0.51 6.64
N VAL A 111 -2.15 0.74 7.00
CA VAL A 111 -3.47 1.28 7.34
C VAL A 111 -3.76 2.51 6.46
N HIS A 112 -5.03 2.89 6.29
CA HIS A 112 -5.39 4.02 5.43
C HIS A 112 -6.60 4.78 5.96
N ALA A 113 -6.78 6.02 5.48
CA ALA A 113 -7.77 6.96 6.01
C ALA A 113 -9.24 6.51 5.84
N ALA A 114 -9.52 5.57 4.92
CA ALA A 114 -10.87 5.02 4.77
C ALA A 114 -11.19 3.86 5.75
N MET A 115 -10.26 3.50 6.64
CA MET A 115 -10.51 2.50 7.69
C MET A 115 -11.32 3.12 8.81
N GLU A 116 -12.24 2.33 9.36
CA GLU A 116 -12.97 2.69 10.57
C GLU A 116 -12.04 2.68 11.78
N ARG A 117 -12.41 3.43 12.81
CA ARG A 117 -11.66 3.55 14.06
C ARG A 117 -11.26 2.20 14.64
N GLU A 118 -12.20 1.28 14.73
CA GLU A 118 -12.02 -0.06 15.29
C GLU A 118 -11.00 -0.87 14.50
N GLN A 119 -10.94 -0.67 13.19
CA GLN A 119 -9.97 -1.31 12.30
C GLN A 119 -8.56 -0.78 12.53
N VAL A 120 -8.39 0.53 12.77
CA VAL A 120 -7.10 1.13 13.10
C VAL A 120 -6.61 0.63 14.46
N VAL A 121 -7.48 0.61 15.48
CA VAL A 121 -7.17 0.05 16.81
C VAL A 121 -6.72 -1.42 16.69
N ARG A 122 -7.49 -2.23 15.94
CA ARG A 122 -7.16 -3.64 15.72
C ARG A 122 -5.84 -3.83 14.97
N ALA A 123 -5.53 -2.95 14.02
CA ALA A 123 -4.24 -2.98 13.31
C ALA A 123 -3.06 -2.80 14.27
N VAL A 124 -3.16 -1.87 15.21
CA VAL A 124 -2.13 -1.69 16.25
C VAL A 124 -2.03 -2.93 17.15
N GLU A 125 -3.17 -3.50 17.59
CA GLU A 125 -3.19 -4.71 18.43
C GLU A 125 -2.51 -5.90 17.73
N VAL A 126 -2.80 -6.10 16.44
CA VAL A 126 -2.25 -7.20 15.63
C VAL A 126 -0.75 -7.00 15.43
N ALA A 127 -0.33 -5.77 15.10
CA ALA A 127 1.08 -5.45 14.95
C ALA A 127 1.88 -5.65 16.23
N GLN A 128 1.33 -5.29 17.40
CA GLN A 128 1.96 -5.51 18.73
C GLN A 128 2.14 -6.99 19.09
N LYS A 129 1.35 -7.88 18.48
CA LYS A 129 1.52 -9.33 18.62
C LYS A 129 2.59 -9.91 17.69
N GLY A 130 3.21 -9.07 16.85
CA GLY A 130 4.18 -9.50 15.85
C GLY A 130 3.52 -10.06 14.58
N GLU A 131 2.21 -9.88 14.42
CA GLU A 131 1.47 -10.31 13.24
C GLU A 131 1.43 -9.21 12.16
N LEU A 132 1.28 -9.61 10.90
CA LEU A 132 1.27 -8.70 9.77
C LEU A 132 -0.13 -8.12 9.54
N VAL A 133 -0.20 -6.80 9.33
CA VAL A 133 -1.42 -6.09 8.95
C VAL A 133 -1.37 -5.75 7.47
N ALA A 134 -2.12 -6.48 6.66
CA ALA A 134 -2.13 -6.30 5.21
C ALA A 134 -3.54 -6.04 4.67
N PRO A 135 -3.70 -5.15 3.67
CA PRO A 135 -4.96 -4.96 2.98
C PRO A 135 -5.43 -6.23 2.28
N ARG A 136 -6.75 -6.42 2.21
CA ARG A 136 -7.32 -7.47 1.36
C ARG A 136 -6.88 -7.27 -0.09
N GLY A 137 -6.51 -8.34 -0.75
CA GLY A 137 -6.06 -8.28 -2.14
C GLY A 137 -4.56 -8.02 -2.31
N LEU A 138 -3.81 -7.65 -1.26
CA LEU A 138 -2.36 -7.46 -1.38
C LEU A 138 -1.66 -8.72 -1.86
N LEU A 139 -2.05 -9.89 -1.37
CA LEU A 139 -1.49 -11.16 -1.81
C LEU A 139 -1.73 -11.38 -3.32
N GLN A 140 -2.95 -11.17 -3.79
CA GLN A 140 -3.27 -11.25 -5.23
C GLN A 140 -2.50 -10.22 -6.04
N TYR A 141 -2.35 -9.01 -5.52
CA TYR A 141 -1.57 -7.94 -6.14
C TYR A 141 -0.11 -8.37 -6.33
N ILE A 142 0.53 -8.90 -5.28
CA ILE A 142 1.91 -9.41 -5.33
C ILE A 142 2.03 -10.61 -6.29
N MET A 143 1.10 -11.55 -6.24
CA MET A 143 1.09 -12.70 -7.15
C MET A 143 0.92 -12.28 -8.60
N ASN A 144 0.12 -11.24 -8.87
CA ASN A 144 -0.06 -10.72 -10.22
C ASN A 144 1.17 -9.96 -10.71
N GLN A 145 1.90 -9.28 -9.83
CA GLN A 145 3.18 -8.66 -10.19
C GLN A 145 4.28 -9.70 -10.47
N ASN A 146 4.26 -10.83 -9.76
CA ASN A 146 5.20 -11.93 -9.95
C ASN A 146 4.83 -12.84 -11.14
N LYS A 147 3.64 -12.70 -11.72
CA LYS A 147 3.38 -13.26 -13.04
C LYS A 147 4.19 -12.44 -14.04
N SER A 148 5.21 -13.05 -14.62
CA SER A 148 5.85 -12.48 -15.81
C SER A 148 4.72 -12.08 -16.76
N PRO A 149 4.67 -10.81 -17.21
CA PRO A 149 3.60 -10.37 -18.10
C PRO A 149 3.63 -11.30 -19.32
N ASP A 150 2.58 -12.11 -19.49
CA ASP A 150 2.51 -12.94 -20.67
C ASP A 150 2.14 -12.04 -21.86
N LEU A 151 3.08 -11.84 -22.75
CA LEU A 151 2.83 -11.09 -23.99
C LEU A 151 1.66 -11.68 -24.79
N LYS A 152 1.23 -12.92 -24.48
CA LYS A 152 0.07 -13.56 -25.10
C LYS A 152 -1.25 -12.89 -24.68
N ASP A 153 -1.30 -12.24 -23.52
CA ASP A 153 -2.48 -11.50 -23.04
C ASP A 153 -2.65 -10.15 -23.74
N LEU A 154 -1.65 -9.71 -24.52
CA LEU A 154 -1.72 -8.51 -25.33
C LEU A 154 -2.34 -8.81 -26.69
N SER A 155 -3.23 -7.94 -27.17
CA SER A 155 -3.70 -8.01 -28.55
C SER A 155 -2.55 -7.80 -29.54
N THR A 156 -2.70 -8.28 -30.77
CA THR A 156 -1.70 -8.07 -31.84
C THR A 156 -1.36 -6.59 -31.99
N ARG A 157 -2.36 -5.71 -31.91
CA ARG A 157 -2.16 -4.25 -32.02
C ARG A 157 -1.41 -3.66 -30.85
N GLN A 158 -1.65 -4.15 -29.64
CA GLN A 158 -0.91 -3.71 -28.46
C GLN A 158 0.56 -4.13 -28.50
N ARG A 159 0.83 -5.35 -28.97
CA ARG A 159 2.22 -5.83 -29.16
C ARG A 159 2.97 -5.01 -30.20
N GLU A 160 2.34 -4.72 -31.33
CA GLU A 160 2.90 -3.88 -32.37
C GLU A 160 3.26 -2.47 -31.87
N ILE A 161 2.33 -1.83 -31.14
CA ILE A 161 2.54 -0.52 -30.54
C ILE A 161 3.67 -0.57 -29.49
N LEU A 162 3.71 -1.60 -28.65
CA LEU A 162 4.75 -1.76 -27.63
C LEU A 162 6.12 -2.02 -28.26
N GLY A 163 6.23 -2.74 -29.37
CA GLY A 163 7.47 -2.89 -30.14
C GLY A 163 8.02 -1.52 -30.56
N LEU A 164 7.16 -0.65 -31.08
CA LEU A 164 7.56 0.71 -31.46
C LEU A 164 7.89 1.61 -30.25
N VAL A 165 7.29 1.33 -29.09
CA VAL A 165 7.68 1.97 -27.82
C VAL A 165 9.09 1.54 -27.40
N ALA A 166 9.45 0.28 -27.57
CA ALA A 166 10.80 -0.23 -27.32
C ALA A 166 11.83 0.41 -28.26
N GLU A 167 11.46 0.68 -29.51
CA GLU A 167 12.25 1.47 -30.47
C GLU A 167 12.31 2.96 -30.14
N ARG A 168 11.74 3.39 -29.00
CA ARG A 168 11.71 4.78 -28.50
C ARG A 168 10.91 5.78 -29.34
N LEU A 169 10.03 5.35 -30.25
CA LEU A 169 9.18 6.24 -31.04
C LEU A 169 8.16 6.96 -30.15
N SER A 170 7.93 8.24 -30.39
CA SER A 170 6.85 9.01 -29.74
C SER A 170 5.47 8.52 -30.18
N ASN A 171 4.42 8.87 -29.44
CA ASN A 171 3.04 8.49 -29.80
C ASN A 171 2.62 9.06 -31.17
N ALA A 172 3.14 10.25 -31.54
CA ALA A 172 2.89 10.85 -32.84
C ALA A 172 3.56 10.06 -33.98
N GLU A 173 4.79 9.58 -33.78
CA GLU A 173 5.50 8.74 -34.75
C GLU A 173 4.82 7.37 -34.89
N ILE A 174 4.42 6.75 -33.77
CA ILE A 174 3.66 5.49 -33.77
C ILE A 174 2.34 5.67 -34.50
N ALA A 175 1.60 6.75 -34.22
CA ALA A 175 0.34 7.06 -34.86
C ALA A 175 0.50 7.17 -36.40
N ARG A 176 1.52 7.91 -36.87
CA ARG A 176 1.83 8.02 -38.30
C ARG A 176 2.20 6.67 -38.92
N ARG A 177 3.07 5.90 -38.25
CA ARG A 177 3.57 4.60 -38.75
C ARG A 177 2.47 3.56 -38.85
N LEU A 178 1.46 3.61 -37.98
CA LEU A 178 0.38 2.65 -37.87
C LEU A 178 -0.95 3.13 -38.46
N TYR A 179 -0.97 4.33 -39.08
CA TYR A 179 -2.17 5.00 -39.59
C TYR A 179 -3.30 5.11 -38.57
N LEU A 180 -2.92 5.54 -37.34
CA LEU A 180 -3.83 5.77 -36.21
C LEU A 180 -3.83 7.23 -35.78
N SER A 181 -4.81 7.59 -34.93
CA SER A 181 -4.73 8.84 -34.17
C SER A 181 -3.83 8.66 -32.94
N GLU A 182 -3.20 9.74 -32.45
CA GLU A 182 -2.44 9.69 -31.19
C GLU A 182 -3.31 9.29 -30.00
N SER A 183 -4.59 9.67 -29.99
CA SER A 183 -5.54 9.27 -28.96
C SER A 183 -5.76 7.77 -28.94
N THR A 184 -5.85 7.13 -30.12
CA THR A 184 -5.96 5.68 -30.26
C THR A 184 -4.70 4.98 -29.76
N VAL A 185 -3.50 5.50 -30.09
CA VAL A 185 -2.23 4.96 -29.57
C VAL A 185 -2.19 5.05 -28.05
N LYS A 186 -2.56 6.21 -27.46
CA LYS A 186 -2.64 6.39 -25.99
C LYS A 186 -3.61 5.40 -25.34
N GLN A 187 -4.74 5.13 -25.97
CA GLN A 187 -5.72 4.16 -25.46
C GLN A 187 -5.16 2.73 -25.48
N HIS A 188 -4.53 2.31 -26.57
CA HIS A 188 -3.87 0.99 -26.63
C HIS A 188 -2.76 0.86 -25.60
N LEU A 189 -1.92 1.90 -25.44
CA LEU A 189 -0.85 1.90 -24.44
C LEU A 189 -1.40 1.81 -23.02
N ARG A 190 -2.47 2.56 -22.70
CA ARG A 190 -3.10 2.49 -21.36
C ARG A 190 -3.56 1.08 -21.03
N THR A 191 -4.18 0.39 -21.98
CA THR A 191 -4.64 -0.99 -21.81
C THR A 191 -3.45 -1.96 -21.72
N ALA A 192 -2.46 -1.79 -22.60
CA ALA A 192 -1.26 -2.63 -22.62
C ALA A 192 -0.45 -2.49 -21.31
N TYR A 193 -0.29 -1.28 -20.79
CA TYR A 193 0.39 -1.05 -19.51
C TYR A 193 -0.34 -1.72 -18.34
N LYS A 194 -1.68 -1.72 -18.38
CA LYS A 194 -2.47 -2.43 -17.37
C LYS A 194 -2.24 -3.95 -17.44
N VAL A 195 -2.16 -4.53 -18.64
CA VAL A 195 -1.87 -5.96 -18.85
C VAL A 195 -0.45 -6.30 -18.40
N LEU A 196 0.53 -5.42 -18.70
CA LEU A 196 1.92 -5.59 -18.29
C LEU A 196 2.17 -5.27 -16.81
N GLY A 197 1.18 -4.75 -16.08
CA GLY A 197 1.34 -4.34 -14.68
C GLY A 197 2.29 -3.15 -14.48
N VAL A 198 2.46 -2.29 -15.50
CA VAL A 198 3.37 -1.14 -15.47
C VAL A 198 2.59 0.18 -15.46
N HIS A 199 3.17 1.21 -14.87
CA HIS A 199 2.50 2.50 -14.68
C HIS A 199 2.94 3.59 -15.67
N ASN A 200 4.08 3.41 -16.31
CA ASN A 200 4.65 4.41 -17.22
C ASN A 200 5.44 3.76 -18.36
N ARG A 201 5.77 4.60 -19.34
CA ARG A 201 6.51 4.19 -20.53
C ARG A 201 7.90 3.60 -20.21
N THR A 202 8.60 4.18 -19.23
CA THR A 202 9.95 3.74 -18.86
C THR A 202 9.93 2.34 -18.26
N GLU A 203 8.94 2.05 -17.43
CA GLU A 203 8.72 0.70 -16.87
C GLU A 203 8.36 -0.29 -17.98
N ALA A 204 7.49 0.09 -18.91
CA ALA A 204 7.11 -0.75 -20.04
C ALA A 204 8.34 -1.14 -20.88
N VAL A 205 9.21 -0.20 -21.20
CA VAL A 205 10.45 -0.48 -21.94
C VAL A 205 11.36 -1.45 -21.17
N ARG A 206 11.51 -1.28 -19.85
CA ARG A 206 12.32 -2.20 -19.02
C ARG A 206 11.78 -3.62 -19.06
N VAL A 207 10.47 -3.78 -18.92
CA VAL A 207 9.80 -5.10 -18.98
C VAL A 207 9.99 -5.74 -20.35
N LEU A 208 9.80 -5.01 -21.44
CA LEU A 208 9.99 -5.53 -22.80
C LEU A 208 11.43 -6.00 -23.04
N VAL A 209 12.42 -5.21 -22.62
CA VAL A 209 13.83 -5.57 -22.76
C VAL A 209 14.18 -6.81 -21.92
N SER A 210 13.60 -6.96 -20.72
CA SER A 210 13.83 -8.14 -19.88
C SER A 210 13.24 -9.42 -20.47
N ILE A 211 12.11 -9.33 -21.17
CA ILE A 211 11.45 -10.48 -21.84
C ILE A 211 12.23 -10.90 -23.07
N ASP A 212 12.67 -9.95 -23.91
CA ASP A 212 13.50 -10.25 -25.09
C ASP A 212 14.86 -10.87 -24.72
N GLY A 213 15.47 -10.40 -23.62
CA GLY A 213 16.72 -10.96 -23.09
C GLY A 213 16.60 -12.38 -22.54
N SER A 214 15.41 -12.82 -22.14
CA SER A 214 15.17 -14.19 -21.65
C SER A 214 14.86 -15.19 -22.77
N THR A 215 14.42 -14.73 -23.95
CA THR A 215 14.11 -15.58 -25.10
C THR A 215 15.37 -15.87 -25.93
N GLY A 216 16.48 -15.17 -25.72
CA GLY A 216 17.74 -15.30 -26.45
C GLY A 216 18.77 -16.28 -25.86
N ARG A 217 18.45 -17.06 -24.82
CA ARG A 217 19.34 -18.09 -24.25
C ARG A 217 18.79 -19.50 -24.47
N GLY A 218 18.60 -19.86 -25.71
CA GLY A 218 18.18 -21.20 -26.09
C GLY A 218 18.53 -21.49 -27.56
N LEU A 219 19.81 -21.53 -27.88
CA LEU A 219 20.41 -22.27 -29.00
C LEU A 219 21.80 -22.75 -28.59
#